data_a689940d3c401cbc757a3d92b9e249ae
#
_entry.id   a689940d3c401cbc757a3d92b9e249ae
#
_cell.length_a   1.000
_cell.length_b   1.000
_cell.length_c   1.000
_cell.angle_alpha   90.00
_cell.angle_beta   90.00
_cell.angle_gamma   90.00
#
_symmetry.space_group_name_H-M   'P 1'
#
loop_
_entity.id
_entity.type
_entity.pdbx_description
1 polymer ?
#
loop_
_entity_poly.entity_id
_entity_poly.type
_entity_poly.pdbx_seq_one_letter_code
_entity_poly.pdbx_strand_id
1 'polypeptide(L)'
;MFIRTQDTPNPQSLKFLPGRKVLEGGTIDFPGPSSAYCSPLAKLLFRVEGVHAVFFGPDFITITKVDDESIEWKVLKPEIYATIMDFFHSGLPIVNEDATPSTDTEILEDDDDTVAMIKELLDTRIRPTVQEDGGDVIYMGFDDGVVKLRMQGACTSCPSSVVTLKNGVQNMLQFYMFT
;
A
#
# COMPACT_ATOMS: atom_id res chain seq x y z
N MET A 1 -17.17 -16.04 3.49
CA MET A 1 -16.29 -14.85 3.41
C MET A 1 -16.98 -13.75 2.64
N PHE A 2 -17.00 -12.57 3.16
CA PHE A 2 -17.64 -11.42 2.53
C PHE A 2 -16.59 -10.34 2.27
N ILE A 3 -16.28 -10.09 0.98
CA ILE A 3 -15.28 -9.11 0.57
C ILE A 3 -15.98 -7.80 0.26
N ARG A 4 -15.55 -6.73 0.92
CA ARG A 4 -16.03 -5.37 0.65
C ARG A 4 -15.01 -4.63 -0.19
N THR A 5 -15.46 -3.59 -0.89
CA THR A 5 -14.59 -2.68 -1.61
C THR A 5 -14.74 -1.27 -1.05
N GLN A 6 -13.67 -0.51 -1.15
CA GLN A 6 -13.62 0.90 -0.78
C GLN A 6 -12.92 1.65 -1.88
N ASP A 7 -13.51 2.76 -2.31
CA ASP A 7 -12.90 3.63 -3.30
C ASP A 7 -11.64 4.29 -2.73
N THR A 8 -10.69 4.58 -3.60
CA THR A 8 -9.48 5.32 -3.26
C THR A 8 -9.47 6.65 -4.02
N PRO A 9 -8.62 7.62 -3.60
CA PRO A 9 -8.46 8.87 -4.35
C PRO A 9 -7.95 8.65 -5.78
N ASN A 10 -7.38 7.49 -6.07
CA ASN A 10 -6.94 7.11 -7.41
C ASN A 10 -8.04 6.28 -8.10
N PRO A 11 -8.69 6.78 -9.17
CA PRO A 11 -9.75 6.04 -9.85
C PRO A 11 -9.29 4.74 -10.51
N GLN A 12 -7.99 4.58 -10.74
CA GLN A 12 -7.42 3.34 -11.28
C GLN A 12 -7.18 2.28 -10.19
N SER A 13 -7.33 2.65 -8.92
CA SER A 13 -7.08 1.75 -7.79
C SER A 13 -8.33 1.55 -6.95
N LEU A 14 -8.53 0.31 -6.49
CA LEU A 14 -9.64 -0.05 -5.62
C LEU A 14 -9.11 -0.90 -4.46
N LYS A 15 -9.61 -0.60 -3.27
CA LYS A 15 -9.22 -1.28 -2.04
C LYS A 15 -10.22 -2.40 -1.74
N PHE A 16 -9.72 -3.62 -1.58
CA PHE A 16 -10.51 -4.81 -1.27
C PHE A 16 -10.27 -5.21 0.19
N LEU A 17 -11.36 -5.41 0.94
CA LEU A 17 -11.32 -5.76 2.36
C LEU A 17 -11.92 -7.15 2.54
N PRO A 18 -11.07 -8.19 2.67
CA PRO A 18 -11.56 -9.56 2.79
C PRO A 18 -12.17 -9.90 4.15
N GLY A 19 -12.09 -8.98 5.11
CA GLY A 19 -12.61 -9.21 6.45
C GLY A 19 -11.72 -10.08 7.33
N ARG A 20 -10.47 -10.27 6.92
CA ARG A 20 -9.48 -11.05 7.66
C ARG A 20 -8.08 -10.53 7.41
N LYS A 21 -7.14 -10.94 8.24
CA LYS A 21 -5.76 -10.52 8.13
C LYS A 21 -5.15 -10.96 6.79
N VAL A 22 -4.45 -10.04 6.13
CA VAL A 22 -3.70 -10.29 4.89
C VAL A 22 -2.22 -10.47 5.20
N LEU A 23 -1.63 -9.55 5.97
CA LEU A 23 -0.25 -9.63 6.44
C LEU A 23 -0.20 -9.56 7.96
N GLU A 24 0.83 -10.10 8.55
CA GLU A 24 1.05 -9.99 10.01
C GLU A 24 1.32 -8.54 10.43
N GLY A 25 1.92 -7.75 9.56
CA GLY A 25 2.16 -6.33 9.76
C GLY A 25 2.86 -5.75 8.56
N GLY A 26 2.90 -4.42 8.46
CA GLY A 26 3.52 -3.72 7.35
C GLY A 26 2.74 -3.83 6.04
N THR A 27 3.41 -3.51 4.95
CA THR A 27 2.83 -3.53 3.60
C THR A 27 3.83 -4.11 2.61
N ILE A 28 3.32 -4.64 1.50
CA ILE A 28 4.16 -5.14 0.40
C ILE A 28 3.59 -4.61 -0.91
N ASP A 29 4.46 -4.01 -1.72
CA ASP A 29 4.10 -3.47 -3.04
C ASP A 29 4.56 -4.41 -4.15
N PHE A 30 3.65 -4.70 -5.08
CA PHE A 30 3.92 -5.49 -6.27
C PHE A 30 3.64 -4.62 -7.50
N PRO A 31 4.64 -3.86 -8.00
CA PRO A 31 4.42 -2.95 -9.12
C PRO A 31 4.23 -3.66 -10.46
N GLY A 32 4.51 -4.95 -10.54
CA GLY A 32 4.34 -5.75 -11.76
C GLY A 32 4.41 -7.24 -11.48
N PRO A 33 4.07 -8.08 -12.47
CA PRO A 33 4.06 -9.55 -12.28
C PRO A 33 5.41 -10.13 -11.83
N SER A 34 6.51 -9.54 -12.25
CA SER A 34 7.84 -10.01 -11.89
C SER A 34 8.15 -9.87 -10.40
N SER A 35 7.49 -8.95 -9.70
CA SER A 35 7.67 -8.76 -8.27
C SER A 35 6.85 -9.75 -7.43
N ALA A 36 5.93 -10.49 -8.04
CA ALA A 36 4.99 -11.37 -7.33
C ALA A 36 5.57 -12.75 -6.97
N TYR A 37 6.85 -12.98 -7.20
CA TYR A 37 7.52 -14.28 -6.98
C TYR A 37 7.38 -14.78 -5.54
N CYS A 38 7.27 -13.88 -4.57
CA CYS A 38 7.19 -14.22 -3.14
C CYS A 38 5.76 -14.37 -2.62
N SER A 39 4.74 -14.19 -3.48
CA SER A 39 3.34 -14.28 -3.07
C SER A 39 2.51 -15.10 -4.04
N PRO A 40 2.04 -16.29 -3.62
CA PRO A 40 1.10 -17.06 -4.44
C PRO A 40 -0.18 -16.30 -4.78
N LEU A 41 -0.72 -15.52 -3.84
CA LEU A 41 -1.92 -14.71 -4.09
C LEU A 41 -1.66 -13.61 -5.10
N ALA A 42 -0.54 -12.87 -4.98
CA ALA A 42 -0.20 -11.83 -5.95
C ALA A 42 -0.05 -12.39 -7.36
N LYS A 43 0.58 -13.57 -7.50
CA LYS A 43 0.68 -14.24 -8.80
C LYS A 43 -0.68 -14.51 -9.42
N LEU A 44 -1.63 -14.99 -8.64
CA LEU A 44 -2.99 -15.27 -9.12
C LEU A 44 -3.72 -13.98 -9.49
N LEU A 45 -3.56 -12.92 -8.71
CA LEU A 45 -4.17 -11.63 -9.00
C LEU A 45 -3.65 -11.02 -10.30
N PHE A 46 -2.35 -11.16 -10.58
CA PHE A 46 -1.79 -10.69 -11.85
C PHE A 46 -2.25 -11.48 -13.07
N ARG A 47 -2.80 -12.67 -12.89
CA ARG A 47 -3.42 -13.42 -14.00
C ARG A 47 -4.75 -12.86 -14.44
N VAL A 48 -5.41 -12.05 -13.61
CA VAL A 48 -6.66 -11.38 -13.99
C VAL A 48 -6.32 -10.31 -15.02
N GLU A 49 -6.94 -10.41 -16.20
CA GLU A 49 -6.71 -9.44 -17.27
C GLU A 49 -7.13 -8.04 -16.83
N GLY A 50 -6.24 -7.07 -16.99
CA GLY A 50 -6.48 -5.69 -16.59
C GLY A 50 -5.83 -5.28 -15.26
N VAL A 51 -5.29 -6.22 -14.50
CA VAL A 51 -4.54 -5.91 -13.27
C VAL A 51 -3.14 -5.43 -13.64
N HIS A 52 -2.83 -4.21 -13.23
CA HIS A 52 -1.52 -3.58 -13.48
C HIS A 52 -0.57 -3.71 -12.30
N ALA A 53 -1.08 -3.50 -11.08
CA ALA A 53 -0.30 -3.56 -9.85
C ALA A 53 -1.14 -4.11 -8.69
N VAL A 54 -0.47 -4.71 -7.72
CA VAL A 54 -1.07 -5.26 -6.50
C VAL A 54 -0.33 -4.71 -5.30
N PHE A 55 -1.06 -4.41 -4.23
CA PHE A 55 -0.50 -3.90 -2.98
C PHE A 55 -1.20 -4.56 -1.80
N PHE A 56 -0.44 -5.10 -0.86
CA PHE A 56 -0.98 -5.73 0.35
C PHE A 56 -0.76 -4.85 1.56
N GLY A 57 -1.83 -4.59 2.30
CA GLY A 57 -1.77 -4.04 3.65
C GLY A 57 -2.07 -5.10 4.70
N PRO A 58 -2.14 -4.73 5.99
CA PRO A 58 -2.41 -5.70 7.05
C PRO A 58 -3.75 -6.42 6.92
N ASP A 59 -4.78 -5.71 6.46
CA ASP A 59 -6.16 -6.20 6.38
C ASP A 59 -6.85 -5.87 5.06
N PHE A 60 -6.09 -5.45 4.06
CA PHE A 60 -6.64 -5.05 2.76
C PHE A 60 -5.71 -5.41 1.60
N ILE A 61 -6.28 -5.42 0.41
CA ILE A 61 -5.57 -5.61 -0.85
C ILE A 61 -5.98 -4.50 -1.79
N THR A 62 -5.02 -3.72 -2.28
CA THR A 62 -5.28 -2.67 -3.28
C THR A 62 -4.89 -3.20 -4.65
N ILE A 63 -5.82 -3.14 -5.59
CA ILE A 63 -5.61 -3.52 -6.99
C ILE A 63 -5.61 -2.24 -7.81
N THR A 64 -4.59 -2.05 -8.64
CA THR A 64 -4.53 -0.98 -9.62
C THR A 64 -4.71 -1.59 -11.00
N LYS A 65 -5.72 -1.12 -11.73
CA LYS A 65 -5.98 -1.59 -13.08
C LYS A 65 -5.15 -0.82 -14.10
N VAL A 66 -4.99 -1.38 -15.30
CA VAL A 66 -4.38 -0.66 -16.40
C VAL A 66 -5.22 0.57 -16.76
N ASP A 67 -4.55 1.62 -17.24
CA ASP A 67 -5.20 2.86 -17.66
C ASP A 67 -5.76 2.68 -19.08
N ASP A 68 -6.85 1.93 -19.17
CA ASP A 68 -7.55 1.63 -20.42
C ASP A 68 -9.06 1.73 -20.15
N GLU A 69 -9.71 2.61 -20.89
CA GLU A 69 -11.15 2.86 -20.73
C GLU A 69 -12.01 1.63 -21.02
N SER A 70 -11.50 0.68 -21.81
CA SER A 70 -12.22 -0.57 -22.09
C SER A 70 -12.26 -1.52 -20.89
N ILE A 71 -11.41 -1.30 -19.89
CA ILE A 71 -11.33 -2.13 -18.69
C ILE A 71 -12.03 -1.42 -17.53
N GLU A 72 -13.19 -1.93 -17.15
CA GLU A 72 -14.03 -1.35 -16.11
C GLU A 72 -14.02 -2.19 -14.84
N TRP A 73 -14.08 -1.52 -13.68
CA TRP A 73 -14.13 -2.19 -12.39
C TRP A 73 -15.29 -3.17 -12.26
N LYS A 74 -16.44 -2.88 -12.87
CA LYS A 74 -17.59 -3.80 -12.81
C LYS A 74 -17.31 -5.17 -13.43
N VAL A 75 -16.36 -5.24 -14.36
CA VAL A 75 -15.92 -6.50 -14.98
C VAL A 75 -14.83 -7.16 -14.15
N LEU A 76 -13.90 -6.36 -13.60
CA LEU A 76 -12.77 -6.87 -12.79
C LEU A 76 -13.19 -7.37 -11.41
N LYS A 77 -14.13 -6.70 -10.76
CA LYS A 77 -14.52 -7.03 -9.38
C LYS A 77 -14.88 -8.49 -9.18
N PRO A 78 -15.77 -9.10 -10.00
CA PRO A 78 -16.13 -10.51 -9.80
C PRO A 78 -14.94 -11.47 -9.90
N GLU A 79 -14.03 -11.22 -10.84
CA GLU A 79 -12.85 -12.07 -11.02
C GLU A 79 -11.88 -11.93 -9.83
N ILE A 80 -11.70 -10.70 -9.35
CA ILE A 80 -10.83 -10.44 -8.19
C ILE A 80 -11.46 -11.06 -6.93
N TYR A 81 -12.76 -10.91 -6.72
CA TYR A 81 -13.46 -11.55 -5.60
C TYR A 81 -13.28 -13.07 -5.62
N ALA A 82 -13.50 -13.69 -6.77
CA ALA A 82 -13.35 -15.13 -6.92
C ALA A 82 -11.92 -15.58 -6.62
N THR A 83 -10.93 -14.85 -7.13
CA THR A 83 -9.52 -15.16 -6.91
C THR A 83 -9.16 -15.09 -5.43
N ILE A 84 -9.57 -14.04 -4.73
CA ILE A 84 -9.30 -13.87 -3.31
C ILE A 84 -10.01 -14.94 -2.48
N MET A 85 -11.30 -15.18 -2.75
CA MET A 85 -12.09 -16.16 -2.03
C MET A 85 -11.53 -17.58 -2.21
N ASP A 86 -11.22 -17.97 -3.43
CA ASP A 86 -10.66 -19.29 -3.71
C ASP A 86 -9.31 -19.48 -3.05
N PHE A 87 -8.49 -18.42 -3.04
CA PHE A 87 -7.18 -18.47 -2.41
C PHE A 87 -7.29 -18.69 -0.90
N PHE A 88 -8.17 -17.94 -0.23
CA PHE A 88 -8.35 -18.11 1.21
C PHE A 88 -8.94 -19.47 1.57
N HIS A 89 -9.79 -20.05 0.70
CA HIS A 89 -10.30 -21.41 0.88
C HIS A 89 -9.19 -22.48 0.75
N SER A 90 -8.16 -22.20 -0.03
CA SER A 90 -7.06 -23.16 -0.24
C SER A 90 -6.19 -23.34 0.99
N GLY A 91 -6.19 -22.38 1.91
CA GLY A 91 -5.33 -22.39 3.10
C GLY A 91 -3.86 -22.12 2.84
N LEU A 92 -3.49 -21.76 1.61
CA LEU A 92 -2.11 -21.44 1.27
C LEU A 92 -1.67 -20.11 1.91
N PRO A 93 -0.38 -19.94 2.21
CA PRO A 93 0.13 -18.68 2.74
C PRO A 93 0.07 -17.59 1.68
N ILE A 94 -0.32 -16.38 2.09
CA ILE A 94 -0.44 -15.22 1.20
C ILE A 94 0.92 -14.82 0.65
N VAL A 95 1.96 -14.87 1.49
CA VAL A 95 3.35 -14.61 1.12
C VAL A 95 4.22 -15.74 1.63
N ASN A 96 5.34 -15.97 0.94
CA ASN A 96 6.34 -16.95 1.37
C ASN A 96 7.07 -16.45 2.62
N GLU A 97 7.66 -17.37 3.39
CA GLU A 97 8.39 -17.04 4.62
C GLU A 97 9.55 -16.07 4.39
N ASP A 98 10.11 -16.06 3.19
CA ASP A 98 11.20 -15.17 2.80
C ASP A 98 10.74 -13.73 2.52
N ALA A 99 9.44 -13.50 2.39
CA ALA A 99 8.90 -12.18 2.12
C ALA A 99 8.69 -11.44 3.42
N THR A 100 9.51 -10.43 3.68
CA THR A 100 9.35 -9.56 4.85
C THR A 100 8.73 -8.24 4.42
N PRO A 101 7.66 -7.79 5.10
CA PRO A 101 7.18 -6.42 4.93
C PRO A 101 8.32 -5.43 5.23
N SER A 102 8.40 -4.36 4.46
CA SER A 102 9.44 -3.36 4.68
C SER A 102 9.24 -2.64 6.00
N THR A 103 10.28 -2.63 6.84
CA THR A 103 10.34 -1.85 8.07
C THR A 103 11.29 -0.67 7.84
N ASP A 104 10.76 0.42 7.33
CA ASP A 104 11.51 1.61 6.97
C ASP A 104 11.57 2.66 8.09
N THR A 105 10.71 2.50 9.09
CA THR A 105 10.57 3.47 10.20
C THR A 105 11.05 2.93 11.53
N GLU A 106 11.85 1.88 11.53
CA GLU A 106 12.53 1.41 12.74
C GLU A 106 13.52 2.47 13.23
N ILE A 107 13.36 2.88 14.48
CA ILE A 107 14.24 3.88 15.08
C ILE A 107 15.53 3.18 15.51
N LEU A 108 16.64 3.61 14.92
CA LEU A 108 17.96 3.07 15.19
C LEU A 108 18.68 3.89 16.25
N GLU A 109 19.64 3.28 16.94
CA GLU A 109 20.42 3.96 17.99
C GLU A 109 21.24 5.13 17.46
N ASP A 110 21.66 5.09 16.22
CA ASP A 110 22.44 6.15 15.56
C ASP A 110 21.57 7.21 14.87
N ASP A 111 20.24 7.07 14.92
CA ASP A 111 19.35 8.12 14.42
C ASP A 111 19.42 9.34 15.35
N ASP A 112 19.51 10.54 14.77
CA ASP A 112 19.39 11.76 15.58
C ASP A 112 17.93 11.98 16.02
N ASP A 113 17.71 12.90 16.95
CA ASP A 113 16.38 13.16 17.50
C ASP A 113 15.39 13.59 16.43
N THR A 114 15.83 14.31 15.40
CA THR A 114 14.99 14.75 14.28
C THR A 114 14.54 13.56 13.44
N VAL A 115 15.45 12.67 13.09
CA VAL A 115 15.13 11.46 12.30
C VAL A 115 14.21 10.54 13.09
N ALA A 116 14.48 10.32 14.37
CA ALA A 116 13.62 9.50 15.23
C ALA A 116 12.20 10.06 15.29
N MET A 117 12.06 11.39 15.44
CA MET A 117 10.75 12.03 15.45
C MET A 117 10.01 11.90 14.12
N ILE A 118 10.72 12.05 12.99
CA ILE A 118 10.14 11.87 11.65
C ILE A 118 9.59 10.45 11.50
N LYS A 119 10.37 9.45 11.87
CA LYS A 119 9.97 8.04 11.80
C LYS A 119 8.75 7.76 12.67
N GLU A 120 8.73 8.30 13.89
CA GLU A 120 7.59 8.15 14.79
C GLU A 120 6.32 8.80 14.22
N LEU A 121 6.42 10.02 13.67
CA LEU A 121 5.28 10.71 13.07
C LEU A 121 4.77 9.98 11.84
N LEU A 122 5.65 9.40 11.02
CA LEU A 122 5.25 8.59 9.88
C LEU A 122 4.43 7.39 10.33
N ASP A 123 4.88 6.66 11.34
CA ASP A 123 4.20 5.47 11.82
C ASP A 123 2.86 5.78 12.52
N THR A 124 2.82 6.82 13.34
CA THR A 124 1.69 7.08 14.23
C THR A 124 0.62 7.99 13.63
N ARG A 125 1.00 8.90 12.72
CA ARG A 125 0.11 9.94 12.20
C ARG A 125 -0.13 9.85 10.69
N ILE A 126 0.92 9.59 9.93
CA ILE A 126 0.88 9.68 8.47
C ILE A 126 0.47 8.35 7.85
N ARG A 127 1.12 7.26 8.23
CA ARG A 127 0.88 5.94 7.65
C ARG A 127 -0.56 5.46 7.79
N PRO A 128 -1.22 5.59 8.95
CA PRO A 128 -2.62 5.19 9.06
C PRO A 128 -3.55 5.91 8.08
N THR A 129 -3.34 7.21 7.87
CA THR A 129 -4.13 8.00 6.92
C THR A 129 -3.89 7.54 5.48
N VAL A 130 -2.64 7.29 5.12
CA VAL A 130 -2.27 6.83 3.78
C VAL A 130 -2.82 5.44 3.50
N GLN A 131 -2.78 4.55 4.49
CA GLN A 131 -3.34 3.20 4.36
C GLN A 131 -4.87 3.21 4.22
N GLU A 132 -5.56 4.16 4.83
CA GLU A 132 -6.99 4.33 4.59
C GLU A 132 -7.30 4.59 3.12
N ASP A 133 -6.41 5.29 2.43
CA ASP A 133 -6.52 5.59 0.99
C ASP A 133 -5.98 4.46 0.10
N GLY A 134 -5.61 3.32 0.68
CA GLY A 134 -5.18 2.13 -0.05
C GLY A 134 -3.72 2.12 -0.47
N GLY A 135 -2.89 2.96 0.15
CA GLY A 135 -1.47 3.04 -0.16
C GLY A 135 -0.58 2.99 1.07
N ASP A 136 0.67 3.33 0.89
CA ASP A 136 1.64 3.48 1.96
C ASP A 136 2.71 4.51 1.57
N VAL A 137 3.48 4.91 2.55
CA VAL A 137 4.60 5.83 2.39
C VAL A 137 5.84 5.19 3.02
N ILE A 138 6.95 5.21 2.29
CA ILE A 138 8.22 4.66 2.76
C ILE A 138 9.20 5.79 3.02
N TYR A 139 9.84 5.76 4.18
CA TYR A 139 10.91 6.69 4.54
C TYR A 139 12.18 6.33 3.77
N MET A 140 12.70 7.28 3.01
CA MET A 140 13.90 7.10 2.18
C MET A 140 15.12 7.86 2.70
N GLY A 141 14.92 8.81 3.60
CA GLY A 141 16.02 9.57 4.20
C GLY A 141 15.62 10.99 4.59
N PHE A 142 16.50 11.61 5.35
CA PHE A 142 16.40 13.02 5.74
C PHE A 142 17.76 13.67 5.49
N ASP A 143 17.78 14.71 4.68
CA ASP A 143 19.00 15.40 4.29
C ASP A 143 18.73 16.88 4.09
N ASP A 144 19.52 17.74 4.73
CA ASP A 144 19.48 19.19 4.58
C ASP A 144 18.06 19.78 4.73
N GLY A 145 17.35 19.34 5.78
CA GLY A 145 15.99 19.79 6.07
C GLY A 145 14.91 19.20 5.17
N VAL A 146 15.25 18.26 4.29
CA VAL A 146 14.32 17.64 3.35
C VAL A 146 14.11 16.18 3.73
N VAL A 147 12.84 15.80 3.97
CA VAL A 147 12.42 14.42 4.18
C VAL A 147 12.11 13.79 2.82
N LYS A 148 12.77 12.67 2.51
CA LYS A 148 12.55 11.94 1.27
C LYS A 148 11.61 10.77 1.55
N LEU A 149 10.50 10.73 0.85
CA LEU A 149 9.47 9.70 0.99
C LEU A 149 9.16 9.08 -0.37
N ARG A 150 8.80 7.80 -0.35
CA ARG A 150 8.34 7.08 -1.54
C ARG A 150 6.91 6.63 -1.34
N MET A 151 6.03 6.94 -2.31
CA MET A 151 4.64 6.53 -2.29
C MET A 151 4.48 5.13 -2.86
N GLN A 152 3.53 4.36 -2.31
CA GLN A 152 3.20 3.01 -2.78
C GLN A 152 1.69 2.82 -2.86
N GLY A 153 1.26 1.77 -3.58
CA GLY A 153 -0.15 1.42 -3.72
C GLY A 153 -0.95 2.47 -4.50
N ALA A 154 -2.15 2.77 -4.05
CA ALA A 154 -3.05 3.71 -4.71
C ALA A 154 -2.49 5.12 -4.82
N CYS A 155 -1.53 5.49 -3.96
CA CYS A 155 -0.95 6.84 -3.92
C CYS A 155 0.11 7.07 -5.00
N THR A 156 0.61 6.01 -5.66
CA THR A 156 1.78 6.07 -6.55
C THR A 156 1.53 6.90 -7.81
N SER A 157 0.37 6.77 -8.45
CA SER A 157 0.11 7.33 -9.77
C SER A 157 -1.07 8.30 -9.82
N CYS A 158 -1.54 8.78 -8.66
CA CYS A 158 -2.63 9.74 -8.59
C CYS A 158 -2.07 11.15 -8.31
N PRO A 159 -2.03 12.07 -9.31
CA PRO A 159 -1.44 13.40 -9.10
C PRO A 159 -2.10 14.20 -7.98
N SER A 160 -3.42 14.14 -7.88
CA SER A 160 -4.16 14.86 -6.82
C SER A 160 -3.86 14.31 -5.44
N SER A 161 -3.78 12.98 -5.29
CA SER A 161 -3.42 12.34 -4.02
C SER A 161 -1.98 12.67 -3.62
N VAL A 162 -1.05 12.65 -4.57
CA VAL A 162 0.37 12.97 -4.31
C VAL A 162 0.51 14.41 -3.81
N VAL A 163 -0.16 15.37 -4.45
CA VAL A 163 -0.09 16.78 -4.04
C VAL A 163 -0.74 16.97 -2.67
N THR A 164 -1.93 16.43 -2.45
CA THR A 164 -2.65 16.54 -1.17
C THR A 164 -1.85 15.90 -0.05
N LEU A 165 -1.33 14.71 -0.29
CA LEU A 165 -0.54 13.99 0.70
C LEU A 165 0.77 14.72 1.00
N LYS A 166 1.47 15.23 -0.02
CA LYS A 166 2.68 16.00 0.16
C LYS A 166 2.46 17.20 1.07
N ASN A 167 1.42 17.98 0.80
CA ASN A 167 1.08 19.15 1.61
C ASN A 167 0.66 18.74 3.02
N GLY A 168 -0.12 17.69 3.17
CA GLY A 168 -0.55 17.18 4.47
C GLY A 168 0.62 16.70 5.32
N VAL A 169 1.51 15.93 4.73
CA VAL A 169 2.73 15.44 5.40
C VAL A 169 3.63 16.60 5.80
N GLN A 170 3.86 17.54 4.89
CA GLN A 170 4.70 18.70 5.15
C GLN A 170 4.13 19.54 6.30
N ASN A 171 2.84 19.84 6.27
CA ASN A 171 2.20 20.61 7.33
C ASN A 171 2.26 19.90 8.68
N MET A 172 2.04 18.61 8.69
CA MET A 172 2.09 17.81 9.92
C MET A 172 3.49 17.77 10.50
N LEU A 173 4.51 17.54 9.69
CA LEU A 173 5.89 17.53 10.14
C LEU A 173 6.32 18.91 10.65
N GLN A 174 5.94 19.98 9.95
CA GLN A 174 6.25 21.34 10.40
C GLN A 174 5.57 21.65 11.73
N PHE A 175 4.30 21.25 11.89
CA PHE A 175 3.56 21.50 13.12
C PHE A 175 4.20 20.80 14.32
N TYR A 176 4.58 19.53 14.18
CA TYR A 176 5.09 18.74 15.31
C TYR A 176 6.60 18.94 15.57
N MET A 177 7.36 19.35 14.56
CA MET A 177 8.81 19.47 14.68
C MET A 177 9.31 20.89 14.95
N PHE A 178 8.53 21.90 14.59
CA PHE A 178 8.97 23.31 14.68
C PHE A 178 8.06 24.17 15.56
N THR A 179 7.17 23.55 16.31
CA THR A 179 6.45 24.18 17.40
C THR A 179 7.09 23.80 18.71
#